data_533e46a4db1ad696a0b21cdccce164b1
#
_entry.id   533e46a4db1ad696a0b21cdccce164b1
#
_cell.length_a   1.000
_cell.length_b   1.000
_cell.length_c   1.000
_cell.angle_alpha   90.00
_cell.angle_beta   90.00
_cell.angle_gamma   90.00
#
_symmetry.space_group_name_H-M   'P 1'
#
loop_
_entity.id
_entity.type
_entity.pdbx_description
1 polymer ?
#
loop_
_entity_poly.entity_id
_entity_poly.type
_entity_poly.pdbx_seq_one_letter_code
_entity_poly.pdbx_strand_id
1 'polypeptide(L)'
;MTAAIWLLKTEPDQFSILDLADRGDTGERWNGIRNYQARNFLRTMQVGDVALIYHSACAVPAIVGSAWVISAPYDDVDAIDPASPYFDVKSSASNLRWSAIDIQF
;
A
#
# COMPACT_ATOMS: atom_id res chain seq x y z
N MET A 1 -10.16 -16.83 -14.14
CA MET A 1 -10.32 -16.34 -12.77
C MET A 1 -10.60 -14.86 -12.77
N THR A 2 -11.49 -14.42 -11.91
CA THR A 2 -11.82 -13.01 -11.77
C THR A 2 -10.80 -12.34 -10.85
N ALA A 3 -10.29 -11.18 -11.25
CA ALA A 3 -9.42 -10.38 -10.39
C ALA A 3 -10.23 -9.88 -9.18
N ALA A 4 -9.57 -9.80 -8.03
CA ALA A 4 -10.17 -9.20 -6.85
C ALA A 4 -10.10 -7.67 -6.91
N ILE A 5 -10.99 -7.02 -6.18
CA ILE A 5 -11.02 -5.56 -6.04
C ILE A 5 -10.79 -5.24 -4.56
N TRP A 6 -9.80 -4.39 -4.31
CA TRP A 6 -9.37 -3.99 -2.97
C TRP A 6 -9.58 -2.49 -2.78
N LEU A 7 -9.69 -2.05 -1.53
CA LEU A 7 -9.75 -0.63 -1.19
C LEU A 7 -8.48 -0.28 -0.41
N LEU A 8 -7.73 0.69 -0.93
CA LEU A 8 -6.53 1.23 -0.27
C LEU A 8 -6.79 2.68 0.12
N LYS A 9 -6.55 3.00 1.38
CA LYS A 9 -6.75 4.36 1.91
C LYS A 9 -5.42 5.09 2.02
N THR A 10 -5.44 6.36 1.65
CA THR A 10 -4.30 7.26 1.83
C THR A 10 -4.78 8.67 2.17
N GLU A 11 -3.98 9.40 2.92
CA GLU A 11 -4.21 10.82 3.16
C GLU A 11 -3.56 11.61 2.03
N PRO A 12 -4.33 12.44 1.28
CA PRO A 12 -3.79 13.10 0.08
C PRO A 12 -2.66 14.09 0.38
N ASP A 13 -2.57 14.61 1.60
CA ASP A 13 -1.46 15.47 2.01
C ASP A 13 -0.14 14.71 2.07
N GLN A 14 -0.18 13.40 2.25
CA GLN A 14 1.00 12.55 2.31
C GLN A 14 1.27 11.87 0.96
N PHE A 15 0.23 11.29 0.36
CA PHE A 15 0.34 10.68 -0.96
C PHE A 15 -1.04 10.65 -1.62
N SER A 16 -1.19 11.36 -2.75
CA SER A 16 -2.46 11.51 -3.46
C SER A 16 -2.53 10.61 -4.69
N ILE A 17 -3.74 10.51 -5.28
CA ILE A 17 -3.92 9.83 -6.57
C ILE A 17 -3.09 10.50 -7.68
N LEU A 18 -2.89 11.81 -7.62
CA LEU A 18 -2.07 12.52 -8.59
C LEU A 18 -0.59 12.15 -8.44
N ASP A 19 -0.14 12.00 -7.20
CA ASP A 19 1.22 11.52 -6.93
C ASP A 19 1.42 10.11 -7.51
N LEU A 20 0.43 9.24 -7.37
CA LEU A 20 0.49 7.89 -7.93
C LEU A 20 0.55 7.94 -9.47
N ALA A 21 -0.28 8.77 -10.10
CA ALA A 21 -0.27 8.93 -11.54
C ALA A 21 1.10 9.40 -12.04
N ASP A 22 1.76 10.28 -11.31
CA ASP A 22 3.08 10.82 -11.66
C ASP A 22 4.17 9.76 -11.62
N ARG A 23 3.98 8.63 -10.92
CA ARG A 23 4.94 7.52 -10.92
C ARG A 23 4.98 6.78 -12.25
N GLY A 24 3.95 6.91 -13.09
CA GLY A 24 3.91 6.23 -14.39
C GLY A 24 4.05 4.72 -14.28
N ASP A 25 4.80 4.14 -15.20
CA ASP A 25 5.00 2.70 -15.28
C ASP A 25 5.82 2.13 -14.13
N THR A 26 6.58 2.98 -13.43
CA THR A 26 7.36 2.56 -12.26
C THR A 26 6.45 2.13 -11.12
N GLY A 27 5.30 2.77 -10.99
CA GLY A 27 4.38 2.52 -9.88
C GLY A 27 4.91 3.06 -8.55
N GLU A 28 4.23 2.66 -7.49
CA GLU A 28 4.57 3.08 -6.14
C GLU A 28 4.53 1.88 -5.19
N ARG A 29 5.49 1.83 -4.29
CA ARG A 29 5.48 0.87 -3.20
C ARG A 29 4.43 1.30 -2.16
N TRP A 30 3.46 0.43 -1.92
CA TRP A 30 2.43 0.65 -0.91
C TRP A 30 2.85 -0.05 0.37
N ASN A 31 3.49 0.72 1.25
CA ASN A 31 4.04 0.24 2.51
C ASN A 31 3.47 1.02 3.69
N GLY A 32 4.01 0.81 4.88
CA GLY A 32 3.57 1.53 6.06
C GLY A 32 2.25 1.03 6.64
N ILE A 33 1.75 -0.11 6.19
CA ILE A 33 0.55 -0.74 6.75
C ILE A 33 0.88 -1.32 8.11
N ARG A 34 0.21 -0.83 9.17
CA ARG A 34 0.49 -1.20 10.56
C ARG A 34 -0.76 -1.70 11.29
N ASN A 35 -1.75 -2.21 10.54
CA ASN A 35 -2.92 -2.90 11.06
C ASN A 35 -2.86 -4.36 10.60
N TYR A 36 -3.00 -5.30 11.52
CA TYR A 36 -2.85 -6.73 11.22
C TYR A 36 -3.89 -7.23 10.23
N GLN A 37 -5.13 -6.77 10.34
CA GLN A 37 -6.19 -7.18 9.41
C GLN A 37 -5.89 -6.67 7.99
N ALA A 38 -5.49 -5.41 7.86
CA ALA A 38 -5.12 -4.84 6.57
C ALA A 38 -3.91 -5.56 5.98
N ARG A 39 -2.90 -5.89 6.81
CA ARG A 39 -1.75 -6.69 6.39
C ARG A 39 -2.18 -8.05 5.86
N ASN A 40 -3.10 -8.72 6.54
CA ASN A 40 -3.56 -10.03 6.12
C ASN A 40 -4.25 -9.97 4.77
N PHE A 41 -5.08 -8.95 4.52
CA PHE A 41 -5.67 -8.74 3.20
C PHE A 41 -4.60 -8.48 2.15
N LEU A 42 -3.64 -7.62 2.46
CA LEU A 42 -2.56 -7.27 1.55
C LEU A 42 -1.77 -8.50 1.12
N ARG A 43 -1.53 -9.44 2.03
CA ARG A 43 -0.82 -10.70 1.76
C ARG A 43 -1.57 -11.63 0.82
N THR A 44 -2.86 -11.42 0.60
CA THR A 44 -3.67 -12.22 -0.33
C THR A 44 -3.83 -11.56 -1.69
N MET A 45 -3.33 -10.34 -1.88
CA MET A 45 -3.42 -9.64 -3.16
C MET A 45 -2.54 -10.31 -4.20
N GLN A 46 -2.98 -10.24 -5.46
CA GLN A 46 -2.30 -10.89 -6.58
C GLN A 46 -2.08 -9.87 -7.69
N VAL A 47 -1.03 -10.08 -8.47
CA VAL A 47 -0.77 -9.29 -9.68
C VAL A 47 -2.00 -9.35 -10.59
N GLY A 48 -2.44 -8.18 -11.07
CA GLY A 48 -3.64 -8.05 -11.88
C GLY A 48 -4.90 -7.71 -11.09
N ASP A 49 -4.86 -7.76 -9.76
CA ASP A 49 -5.96 -7.26 -8.94
C ASP A 49 -6.10 -5.74 -9.10
N VAL A 50 -7.31 -5.24 -8.86
CA VAL A 50 -7.62 -3.81 -8.90
C VAL A 50 -7.62 -3.26 -7.48
N ALA A 51 -6.97 -2.11 -7.28
CA ALA A 51 -7.02 -1.36 -6.04
C ALA A 51 -7.75 -0.05 -6.27
N LEU A 52 -8.85 0.18 -5.56
CA LEU A 52 -9.53 1.47 -5.53
C LEU A 52 -8.83 2.35 -4.50
N ILE A 53 -8.50 3.57 -4.89
CA ILE A 53 -7.77 4.50 -4.03
C ILE A 53 -8.77 5.46 -3.37
N TYR A 54 -8.79 5.46 -2.05
CA TYR A 54 -9.67 6.29 -1.23
C TYR A 54 -8.86 7.37 -0.52
N HIS A 55 -9.22 8.64 -0.73
CA HIS A 55 -8.66 9.75 0.03
C HIS A 55 -9.40 9.89 1.36
N SER A 56 -8.66 9.77 2.46
CA SER A 56 -9.17 9.92 3.82
C SER A 56 -8.56 11.13 4.50
N ALA A 57 -9.14 11.55 5.65
CA ALA A 57 -8.63 12.67 6.44
C ALA A 57 -8.43 13.95 5.62
N CYS A 58 -9.41 14.30 4.80
CA CYS A 58 -9.37 15.47 3.90
C CYS A 58 -10.76 16.09 3.78
N ALA A 59 -10.86 17.23 3.07
CA ALA A 59 -12.10 17.98 2.95
C ALA A 59 -13.22 17.18 2.30
N VAL A 60 -12.89 16.34 1.30
CA VAL A 60 -13.86 15.53 0.56
C VAL A 60 -13.36 14.07 0.50
N PRO A 61 -13.62 13.27 1.55
CA PRO A 61 -13.25 11.85 1.51
C PRO A 61 -14.03 11.13 0.41
N ALA A 62 -13.31 10.43 -0.46
CA ALA A 62 -13.93 9.74 -1.60
C ALA A 62 -12.97 8.74 -2.25
N ILE A 63 -13.53 7.80 -3.01
CA ILE A 63 -12.77 7.01 -3.97
C ILE A 63 -12.42 7.94 -5.13
N VAL A 64 -11.13 8.10 -5.40
CA VAL A 64 -10.64 9.10 -6.36
C VAL A 64 -10.01 8.48 -7.60
N GLY A 65 -9.77 7.19 -7.60
CA GLY A 65 -9.17 6.51 -8.74
C GLY A 65 -8.93 5.03 -8.47
N SER A 66 -8.25 4.40 -9.40
CA SER A 66 -7.91 2.98 -9.31
C SER A 66 -6.48 2.74 -9.76
N ALA A 67 -5.95 1.58 -9.37
CA ALA A 67 -4.61 1.15 -9.73
C ALA A 67 -4.61 -0.36 -9.95
N TRP A 68 -3.57 -0.85 -10.61
CA TRP A 68 -3.29 -2.28 -10.73
C TRP A 68 -2.31 -2.70 -9.66
N VAL A 69 -2.54 -3.86 -9.06
CA VAL A 69 -1.52 -4.54 -8.26
C VAL A 69 -0.51 -5.14 -9.24
N ILE A 70 0.75 -4.74 -9.14
CA ILE A 70 1.79 -5.12 -10.11
C ILE A 70 2.88 -6.00 -9.50
N SER A 71 2.80 -6.31 -8.21
CA SER A 71 3.72 -7.24 -7.56
C SER A 71 3.00 -8.19 -6.64
N ALA A 72 3.63 -9.33 -6.33
CA ALA A 72 3.24 -10.13 -5.20
C ALA A 72 3.59 -9.39 -3.90
N PRO A 73 2.94 -9.70 -2.77
CA PRO A 73 3.33 -9.11 -1.48
C PRO A 73 4.77 -9.48 -1.11
N TYR A 74 5.46 -8.52 -0.49
CA TYR A 74 6.83 -8.71 -0.01
C TYR A 74 6.99 -8.03 1.35
N ASP A 75 8.08 -8.36 2.05
CA ASP A 75 8.32 -7.82 3.38
C ASP A 75 8.56 -6.30 3.33
N ASP A 76 7.89 -5.58 4.22
CA ASP A 76 8.08 -4.14 4.40
C ASP A 76 9.31 -3.90 5.29
N VAL A 77 10.46 -3.72 4.67
CA VAL A 77 11.72 -3.53 5.40
C VAL A 77 11.84 -2.18 6.09
N ASP A 78 10.97 -1.23 5.79
CA ASP A 78 10.92 0.04 6.54
C ASP A 78 10.56 -0.19 8.01
N ALA A 79 9.92 -1.31 8.32
CA ALA A 79 9.58 -1.66 9.70
C ALA A 79 10.81 -1.87 10.59
N ILE A 80 11.95 -2.23 10.02
CA ILE A 80 13.20 -2.43 10.76
C ILE A 80 14.23 -1.32 10.53
N ASP A 81 13.87 -0.27 9.82
CA ASP A 81 14.72 0.88 9.56
C ASP A 81 14.39 2.01 10.56
N PRO A 82 15.28 2.29 11.54
CA PRO A 82 15.02 3.33 12.53
C PRO A 82 14.87 4.74 11.93
N ALA A 83 15.36 4.96 10.72
CA ALA A 83 15.23 6.24 10.02
C ALA A 83 13.88 6.38 9.30
N SER A 84 13.13 5.31 9.15
CA SER A 84 11.82 5.34 8.49
C SER A 84 10.72 5.80 9.44
N PRO A 85 9.74 6.61 8.98
CA PRO A 85 8.55 6.93 9.79
C PRO A 85 7.68 5.70 10.06
N TYR A 86 7.92 4.58 9.36
CA TYR A 86 7.19 3.33 9.54
C TYR A 86 7.93 2.31 10.40
N PHE A 87 8.97 2.74 11.10
CA PHE A 87 9.74 1.87 11.99
C PHE A 87 8.83 1.24 13.06
N ASP A 88 8.97 -0.07 13.23
CA ASP A 88 8.27 -0.85 14.24
C ASP A 88 9.29 -1.52 15.15
N VAL A 89 9.38 -1.06 16.39
CA VAL A 89 10.34 -1.56 17.37
C VAL A 89 10.16 -3.06 17.65
N LYS A 90 8.99 -3.62 17.43
CA LYS A 90 8.70 -5.04 17.63
C LYS A 90 9.12 -5.93 16.48
N SER A 91 9.42 -5.36 15.31
CA SER A 91 9.90 -6.10 14.15
C SER A 91 11.41 -6.24 14.18
N SER A 92 11.90 -7.32 13.59
CA SER A 92 13.34 -7.58 13.42
C SER A 92 13.57 -8.29 12.11
N ALA A 93 14.85 -8.38 11.68
CA ALA A 93 15.21 -9.08 10.44
C ALA A 93 14.76 -10.55 10.45
N SER A 94 14.63 -11.16 11.63
CA SER A 94 14.16 -12.55 11.77
C SER A 94 12.65 -12.65 12.00
N ASN A 95 11.95 -11.54 12.16
CA ASN A 95 10.51 -11.51 12.40
C ASN A 95 9.90 -10.26 11.75
N LEU A 96 9.78 -10.29 10.43
CA LEU A 96 9.17 -9.21 9.64
C LEU A 96 7.66 -9.40 9.64
N ARG A 97 6.97 -8.54 10.36
CA ARG A 97 5.52 -8.63 10.60
C ARG A 97 4.71 -7.97 9.50
N TRP A 98 5.30 -7.09 8.72
CA TRP A 98 4.59 -6.18 7.83
C TRP A 98 4.95 -6.43 6.38
N SER A 99 4.01 -6.16 5.51
CA SER A 99 4.15 -6.45 4.08
C SER A 99 3.80 -5.23 3.26
N ALA A 100 4.29 -5.21 2.03
CA ALA A 100 4.04 -4.18 1.05
C ALA A 100 3.69 -4.82 -0.30
N ILE A 101 3.07 -4.05 -1.16
CA ILE A 101 2.84 -4.38 -2.57
C ILE A 101 3.24 -3.19 -3.42
N ASP A 102 3.44 -3.41 -4.70
CA ASP A 102 3.59 -2.34 -5.68
C ASP A 102 2.30 -2.19 -6.47
N ILE A 103 1.91 -0.95 -6.69
CA ILE A 103 0.72 -0.61 -7.48
C ILE A 103 1.07 0.40 -8.56
N GLN A 104 0.27 0.43 -9.63
CA GLN A 104 0.44 1.32 -10.78
C GLN A 104 -0.89 1.94 -11.13
N PHE A 105 -0.88 3.26 -11.26
CA PHE A 105 -2.06 4.03 -11.69
C PHE A 105 -2.58 3.56 -13.05
#